data_727b40f8db3af425fe0459b00b852511
#
_entry.id   727b40f8db3af425fe0459b00b852511
#
_cell.length_a   1.000
_cell.length_b   1.000
_cell.length_c   1.000
_cell.angle_alpha   90.00
_cell.angle_beta   90.00
_cell.angle_gamma   90.00
#
_symmetry.space_group_name_H-M   'P 1'
#
loop_
_entity.id
_entity.type
_entity.pdbx_description
1 polymer ?
#
loop_
_entity_poly.entity_id
_entity_poly.type
_entity_poly.pdbx_seq_one_letter_code
_entity_poly.pdbx_strand_id
1 'polypeptide(L)'
;VLTLRIDPDAAPSWTWNGTSYLTRDGGNRVTPCGHPMTEQIAATDGTRTAIIVRERVPSRPAVRPEPVRVTAADFDRITAEALRWPVDHVVIETAAGRPVRVTAGPVRSTPLFLSHDAGVLHGSWDMADLQPFAGGLNPKEATRLLIYRPRYSTDTAFTGIHRLTERATATFGGDLFIRYPDPVVHALPRDLVEDADVLSAFVEGIDAALDARPLDPAATVCHLTGGLDSGSIGTRAARRWPGQINTATLIVIGPGRRQQIRRRAEMRERVPFGPYDVRLDLRGRPMFGPDCARTRGELISPYDEPLCEHFADLNARIAALGAHTVVTGLGGDEMVAVGSAESRQAAADKAQNFDLPWLGPRARAAIEYGDEGIAPPAMAGGITLLAAECVAPPLLRAGLWPVHPFAHPALVELGDQLPFHWRELKQLQRRHLATFGLSEDACNPKVRESFAELVEESMITHGVPLLRRILREGSPLVEAGLIDPDGLARTVKELQDGSYREDPHSKLVEVITLDQAARAFLN
;
A
#
# COMPACT_ATOMS: atom_id res chain seq x y z
N VAL A 1 -4.24 12.26 1.00
CA VAL A 1 -5.28 11.75 0.14
C VAL A 1 -6.07 12.89 -0.46
N LEU A 2 -5.90 13.09 -1.76
CA LEU A 2 -6.53 14.19 -2.49
C LEU A 2 -6.56 13.87 -3.99
N THR A 3 -7.40 14.62 -4.71
CA THR A 3 -7.26 14.81 -6.15
C THR A 3 -6.84 16.26 -6.42
N LEU A 4 -6.09 16.48 -7.48
CA LEU A 4 -5.67 17.82 -7.88
C LEU A 4 -5.68 18.01 -9.40
N ARG A 5 -5.96 19.25 -9.81
CA ARG A 5 -5.79 19.76 -11.15
C ARG A 5 -5.26 21.19 -11.03
N ILE A 6 -4.04 21.45 -11.51
CA ILE A 6 -3.35 22.72 -11.32
C ILE A 6 -2.66 23.16 -12.61
N ASP A 7 -3.09 24.30 -13.11
CA ASP A 7 -2.41 25.09 -14.14
C ASP A 7 -1.52 26.11 -13.42
N PRO A 8 -0.19 26.05 -13.55
CA PRO A 8 0.72 26.97 -12.88
C PRO A 8 0.57 28.44 -13.35
N ASP A 9 0.03 28.66 -14.54
CA ASP A 9 -0.16 29.99 -15.10
C ASP A 9 -1.46 30.66 -14.63
N ALA A 10 -2.36 29.90 -14.00
CA ALA A 10 -3.60 30.45 -13.46
C ALA A 10 -3.37 31.27 -12.18
N ALA A 11 -4.23 32.29 -11.95
CA ALA A 11 -4.13 33.18 -10.80
C ALA A 11 -4.19 32.42 -9.46
N PRO A 12 -3.29 32.69 -8.50
CA PRO A 12 -3.14 31.89 -7.29
C PRO A 12 -4.18 32.16 -6.19
N SER A 13 -5.33 32.79 -6.50
CA SER A 13 -6.36 33.10 -5.52
C SER A 13 -7.26 31.90 -5.25
N TRP A 14 -6.94 31.17 -4.20
CA TRP A 14 -7.69 30.00 -3.77
C TRP A 14 -8.82 30.34 -2.80
N THR A 15 -9.95 29.66 -2.93
CA THR A 15 -11.11 29.71 -2.01
C THR A 15 -11.56 28.31 -1.66
N TRP A 16 -12.13 28.14 -0.47
CA TRP A 16 -12.75 26.89 -0.03
C TRP A 16 -14.25 26.92 -0.27
N ASN A 17 -14.81 25.91 -0.94
CA ASN A 17 -16.25 25.84 -1.24
C ASN A 17 -17.03 24.84 -0.38
N GLY A 18 -16.41 24.31 0.68
CA GLY A 18 -16.98 23.25 1.54
C GLY A 18 -16.43 21.86 1.25
N THR A 19 -15.88 21.61 0.05
CA THR A 19 -15.34 20.29 -0.34
C THR A 19 -13.98 20.39 -1.03
N SER A 20 -13.69 21.49 -1.70
CA SER A 20 -12.48 21.67 -2.52
C SER A 20 -11.93 23.07 -2.40
N TYR A 21 -10.62 23.20 -2.56
CA TYR A 21 -9.99 24.47 -2.89
C TYR A 21 -10.10 24.70 -4.40
N LEU A 22 -10.54 25.88 -4.78
CA LEU A 22 -10.74 26.29 -6.17
C LEU A 22 -10.11 27.68 -6.39
N THR A 23 -9.57 27.90 -7.57
CA THR A 23 -9.29 29.26 -8.04
C THR A 23 -10.57 29.94 -8.56
N ARG A 24 -10.58 31.26 -8.62
CA ARG A 24 -11.78 32.05 -8.96
C ARG A 24 -12.34 31.72 -10.35
N ASP A 25 -11.49 31.37 -11.29
CA ASP A 25 -11.85 30.92 -12.64
C ASP A 25 -12.29 29.46 -12.71
N GLY A 26 -12.16 28.72 -11.58
CA GLY A 26 -12.44 27.27 -11.50
C GLY A 26 -11.42 26.39 -12.23
N GLY A 27 -10.37 26.99 -12.79
CA GLY A 27 -9.33 26.27 -13.55
C GLY A 27 -8.49 25.35 -12.67
N ASN A 28 -8.18 25.77 -11.45
CA ASN A 28 -7.43 24.96 -10.49
C ASN A 28 -8.32 24.40 -9.39
N ARG A 29 -8.03 23.17 -9.00
CA ARG A 29 -8.79 22.44 -7.98
C ARG A 29 -7.88 21.54 -7.16
N VAL A 30 -8.09 21.54 -5.85
CA VAL A 30 -7.55 20.52 -4.92
C VAL A 30 -8.71 20.03 -4.07
N THR A 31 -9.00 18.74 -4.15
CA THR A 31 -10.11 18.12 -3.42
C THR A 31 -9.56 17.09 -2.44
N PRO A 32 -9.51 17.40 -1.13
CA PRO A 32 -9.21 16.41 -0.09
C PRO A 32 -10.31 15.34 -0.04
N CYS A 33 -9.99 14.14 0.45
CA CYS A 33 -10.97 13.04 0.54
C CYS A 33 -12.07 13.25 1.59
N GLY A 34 -11.97 14.26 2.45
CA GLY A 34 -13.00 14.58 3.45
C GLY A 34 -13.15 13.56 4.59
N HIS A 35 -12.15 12.74 4.83
CA HIS A 35 -12.20 11.69 5.85
C HIS A 35 -12.00 12.26 7.27
N PRO A 36 -12.69 11.73 8.34
CA PRO A 36 -12.51 12.21 9.73
C PRO A 36 -11.08 12.14 10.26
N MET A 37 -10.25 11.23 9.73
CA MET A 37 -8.83 11.09 10.08
C MET A 37 -7.94 12.16 9.44
N THR A 38 -8.48 12.99 8.54
CA THR A 38 -7.70 14.02 7.83
C THR A 38 -8.19 15.42 8.14
N GLU A 39 -7.30 16.37 7.93
CA GLU A 39 -7.61 17.79 7.95
C GLU A 39 -6.87 18.51 6.83
N GLN A 40 -7.37 19.67 6.46
CA GLN A 40 -6.76 20.51 5.45
C GLN A 40 -6.56 21.93 5.96
N ILE A 41 -5.46 22.55 5.54
CA ILE A 41 -5.08 23.92 5.86
C ILE A 41 -4.69 24.62 4.57
N ALA A 42 -5.09 25.88 4.40
CA ALA A 42 -4.53 26.72 3.37
C ALA A 42 -4.03 28.03 3.95
N ALA A 43 -2.82 28.44 3.59
CA ALA A 43 -2.22 29.68 3.99
C ALA A 43 -1.70 30.43 2.75
N THR A 44 -1.86 31.78 2.74
CA THR A 44 -1.32 32.62 1.66
C THR A 44 -0.69 33.88 2.21
N ASP A 45 0.47 34.28 1.67
CA ASP A 45 1.08 35.57 1.95
C ASP A 45 0.64 36.68 0.94
N GLY A 46 -0.24 36.28 -0.01
CA GLY A 46 -0.73 37.14 -1.09
C GLY A 46 0.04 36.95 -2.40
N THR A 47 1.20 36.32 -2.39
CA THR A 47 2.00 35.94 -3.58
C THR A 47 2.13 34.44 -3.74
N ARG A 48 2.20 33.70 -2.63
CA ARG A 48 2.30 32.27 -2.55
C ARG A 48 1.09 31.69 -1.81
N THR A 49 0.69 30.50 -2.16
CA THR A 49 -0.32 29.74 -1.40
C THR A 49 0.19 28.34 -1.14
N ALA A 50 0.06 27.88 0.09
CA ALA A 50 0.29 26.49 0.49
C ALA A 50 -1.06 25.86 0.86
N ILE A 51 -1.39 24.73 0.22
CA ILE A 51 -2.50 23.86 0.59
C ILE A 51 -1.89 22.59 1.19
N ILE A 52 -2.25 22.28 2.43
CA ILE A 52 -1.73 21.15 3.20
C ILE A 52 -2.88 20.22 3.49
N VAL A 53 -2.80 18.98 3.00
CA VAL A 53 -3.74 17.90 3.34
C VAL A 53 -2.96 16.88 4.15
N ARG A 54 -3.43 16.59 5.37
CA ARG A 54 -2.66 15.75 6.31
C ARG A 54 -3.56 14.91 7.21
N GLU A 55 -3.01 13.82 7.72
CA GLU A 55 -3.62 13.10 8.84
C GLU A 55 -3.64 13.98 10.10
N ARG A 56 -4.70 13.85 10.89
CA ARG A 56 -4.83 14.54 12.18
C ARG A 56 -3.97 13.87 13.24
N VAL A 57 -3.50 14.68 14.19
CA VAL A 57 -2.84 14.20 15.41
C VAL A 57 -3.63 14.63 16.65
N PRO A 58 -3.71 13.80 17.71
CA PRO A 58 -4.56 14.07 18.88
C PRO A 58 -4.22 15.37 19.60
N SER A 59 -2.93 15.75 19.61
CA SER A 59 -2.41 16.90 20.34
C SER A 59 -2.77 18.27 19.73
N ARG A 60 -3.41 18.29 18.56
CA ARG A 60 -3.72 19.53 17.86
C ARG A 60 -5.24 19.71 17.69
N PRO A 61 -5.77 20.93 17.93
CA PRO A 61 -7.18 21.19 17.64
C PRO A 61 -7.44 21.12 16.14
N ALA A 62 -8.69 20.81 15.77
CA ALA A 62 -9.12 20.87 14.38
C ALA A 62 -8.93 22.27 13.81
N VAL A 63 -8.43 22.34 12.60
CA VAL A 63 -8.18 23.60 11.89
C VAL A 63 -9.33 23.91 10.93
N ARG A 64 -9.47 25.19 10.59
CA ARG A 64 -10.44 25.62 9.57
C ARG A 64 -9.83 25.48 8.19
N PRO A 65 -10.60 25.02 7.21
CA PRO A 65 -10.09 24.81 5.85
C PRO A 65 -9.96 26.11 5.03
N GLU A 66 -10.65 27.19 5.43
CA GLU A 66 -10.62 28.44 4.67
C GLU A 66 -9.20 29.01 4.57
N PRO A 67 -8.76 29.48 3.39
CA PRO A 67 -7.44 30.06 3.23
C PRO A 67 -7.23 31.30 4.17
N VAL A 68 -6.17 31.23 4.96
CA VAL A 68 -5.81 32.30 5.90
C VAL A 68 -4.68 33.13 5.30
N ARG A 69 -4.87 34.47 5.28
CA ARG A 69 -3.81 35.39 4.90
C ARG A 69 -2.84 35.57 6.07
N VAL A 70 -1.57 35.37 5.81
CA VAL A 70 -0.49 35.43 6.80
C VAL A 70 0.66 36.32 6.31
N THR A 71 1.62 36.63 7.18
CA THR A 71 2.88 37.26 6.76
C THR A 71 3.77 36.27 6.01
N ALA A 72 4.74 36.75 5.22
CA ALA A 72 5.70 35.89 4.54
C ALA A 72 6.49 35.00 5.52
N ALA A 73 6.86 35.52 6.69
CA ALA A 73 7.56 34.79 7.73
C ALA A 73 6.68 33.65 8.34
N ASP A 74 5.39 33.95 8.58
CA ASP A 74 4.44 32.94 9.06
C ASP A 74 4.16 31.89 7.97
N PHE A 75 4.09 32.28 6.70
CA PHE A 75 3.95 31.34 5.59
C PHE A 75 5.12 30.32 5.57
N ASP A 76 6.36 30.81 5.66
CA ASP A 76 7.55 29.97 5.67
C ASP A 76 7.56 29.05 6.91
N ARG A 77 7.15 29.56 8.09
CA ARG A 77 7.02 28.76 9.31
C ARG A 77 5.95 27.68 9.18
N ILE A 78 4.74 28.00 8.68
CA ILE A 78 3.64 27.04 8.49
C ILE A 78 4.06 25.93 7.52
N THR A 79 4.68 26.29 6.40
CA THR A 79 5.17 25.32 5.39
C THR A 79 6.26 24.42 5.98
N ALA A 80 7.22 24.99 6.71
CA ALA A 80 8.28 24.23 7.37
C ALA A 80 7.75 23.29 8.46
N GLU A 81 6.72 23.69 9.21
CA GLU A 81 6.03 22.83 10.19
C GLU A 81 5.27 21.70 9.48
N ALA A 82 4.59 22.01 8.37
CA ALA A 82 3.86 21.00 7.59
C ALA A 82 4.79 19.92 7.05
N LEU A 83 5.95 20.28 6.53
CA LEU A 83 6.96 19.34 6.02
C LEU A 83 7.58 18.45 7.11
N ARG A 84 7.44 18.82 8.38
CA ARG A 84 7.87 18.04 9.55
C ARG A 84 6.73 17.31 10.26
N TRP A 85 5.55 17.27 9.65
CA TRP A 85 4.39 16.59 10.23
C TRP A 85 4.67 15.10 10.41
N PRO A 86 4.34 14.50 11.58
CA PRO A 86 4.84 13.16 11.92
C PRO A 86 4.09 12.01 11.25
N VAL A 87 2.96 12.28 10.60
CA VAL A 87 2.13 11.28 9.93
C VAL A 87 1.87 11.69 8.47
N ASP A 88 1.12 10.91 7.70
CA ASP A 88 0.94 11.14 6.26
C ASP A 88 0.40 12.56 5.96
N HIS A 89 1.02 13.20 4.98
CA HIS A 89 0.62 14.51 4.50
C HIS A 89 1.08 14.80 3.07
N VAL A 90 0.46 15.76 2.46
CA VAL A 90 0.88 16.35 1.19
C VAL A 90 0.84 17.87 1.33
N VAL A 91 1.91 18.54 0.92
CA VAL A 91 2.02 19.99 0.84
C VAL A 91 2.05 20.40 -0.62
N ILE A 92 1.11 21.26 -1.03
CA ILE A 92 1.03 21.81 -2.38
C ILE A 92 1.33 23.30 -2.28
N GLU A 93 2.39 23.75 -2.95
CA GLU A 93 2.79 25.16 -3.00
C GLU A 93 2.58 25.71 -4.40
N THR A 94 1.87 26.84 -4.51
CA THR A 94 1.62 27.54 -5.77
C THR A 94 2.00 29.02 -5.62
N ALA A 95 2.53 29.61 -6.71
CA ALA A 95 2.80 31.02 -6.82
C ALA A 95 2.71 31.44 -8.29
N ALA A 96 2.25 32.69 -8.56
CA ALA A 96 2.14 33.20 -9.92
C ALA A 96 3.49 33.12 -10.66
N GLY A 97 3.51 32.55 -11.87
CA GLY A 97 4.69 32.47 -12.72
C GLY A 97 5.83 31.61 -12.14
N ARG A 98 5.53 30.75 -11.20
CA ARG A 98 6.49 29.78 -10.64
C ARG A 98 5.97 28.35 -10.76
N PRO A 99 6.87 27.36 -10.87
CA PRO A 99 6.47 25.96 -10.85
C PRO A 99 5.68 25.60 -9.58
N VAL A 100 4.64 24.78 -9.74
CA VAL A 100 3.91 24.14 -8.64
C VAL A 100 4.84 23.13 -7.98
N ARG A 101 4.81 23.06 -6.65
CA ARG A 101 5.53 22.05 -5.88
C ARG A 101 4.53 21.20 -5.11
N VAL A 102 4.68 19.89 -5.19
CA VAL A 102 3.89 18.92 -4.42
C VAL A 102 4.87 18.03 -3.66
N THR A 103 4.87 18.15 -2.34
CA THR A 103 5.79 17.39 -1.46
C THR A 103 5.01 16.40 -0.62
N ALA A 104 5.41 15.13 -0.68
CA ALA A 104 4.87 14.06 0.17
C ALA A 104 5.55 14.04 1.53
N GLY A 105 4.78 13.67 2.56
CA GLY A 105 5.28 13.42 3.90
C GLY A 105 5.90 12.03 4.10
N PRO A 106 6.40 11.75 5.31
CA PRO A 106 6.82 10.41 5.72
C PRO A 106 5.59 9.53 5.97
N VAL A 107 5.82 8.22 6.05
CA VAL A 107 4.79 7.22 6.41
C VAL A 107 3.56 7.34 5.51
N ARG A 108 3.76 7.10 4.22
CA ARG A 108 2.69 7.12 3.22
C ARG A 108 1.66 6.03 3.53
N SER A 109 0.55 6.41 4.18
CA SER A 109 -0.60 5.52 4.40
C SER A 109 -1.45 5.39 3.13
N THR A 110 -1.31 6.34 2.21
CA THR A 110 -2.15 6.44 1.02
C THR A 110 -1.32 6.87 -0.19
N PRO A 111 -1.55 6.31 -1.39
CA PRO A 111 -0.83 6.71 -2.59
C PRO A 111 -1.19 8.14 -3.04
N LEU A 112 -0.32 8.71 -3.86
CA LEU A 112 -0.64 9.84 -4.72
C LEU A 112 0.09 9.65 -6.04
N PHE A 113 -0.67 9.55 -7.10
CA PHE A 113 -0.17 9.49 -8.47
C PHE A 113 -0.29 10.85 -9.13
N LEU A 114 0.66 11.18 -10.00
CA LEU A 114 0.73 12.45 -10.72
C LEU A 114 0.87 12.18 -12.21
N SER A 115 0.27 13.06 -13.00
CA SER A 115 0.42 13.12 -14.45
C SER A 115 0.34 14.56 -14.92
N HIS A 116 0.66 14.83 -16.17
CA HIS A 116 0.45 16.15 -16.74
C HIS A 116 0.03 16.06 -18.21
N ASP A 117 -0.77 17.03 -18.63
CA ASP A 117 -1.18 17.20 -20.02
C ASP A 117 -1.47 18.67 -20.30
N ALA A 118 -1.13 19.14 -21.50
CA ALA A 118 -1.42 20.49 -22.00
C ALA A 118 -1.08 21.61 -20.99
N GLY A 119 0.04 21.50 -20.26
CA GLY A 119 0.48 22.49 -19.30
C GLY A 119 -0.23 22.40 -17.93
N VAL A 120 -1.04 21.37 -17.69
CA VAL A 120 -1.79 21.17 -16.43
C VAL A 120 -1.25 19.96 -15.68
N LEU A 121 -1.01 20.11 -14.38
CA LEU A 121 -0.70 19.02 -13.46
C LEU A 121 -1.99 18.37 -12.96
N HIS A 122 -2.07 17.06 -13.07
CA HIS A 122 -3.14 16.23 -12.54
C HIS A 122 -2.61 15.31 -11.44
N GLY A 123 -3.43 15.00 -10.45
CA GLY A 123 -3.06 14.02 -9.42
C GLY A 123 -4.26 13.40 -8.76
N SER A 124 -4.11 12.11 -8.38
CA SER A 124 -5.13 11.37 -7.63
C SER A 124 -4.50 10.30 -6.75
N TRP A 125 -5.15 10.01 -5.65
CA TRP A 125 -4.87 8.84 -4.83
C TRP A 125 -5.32 7.54 -5.51
N ASP A 126 -6.29 7.60 -6.43
CA ASP A 126 -6.72 6.47 -7.25
C ASP A 126 -6.09 6.59 -8.64
N MET A 127 -5.27 5.61 -9.02
CA MET A 127 -4.65 5.61 -10.34
C MET A 127 -5.67 5.57 -11.48
N ALA A 128 -6.85 4.99 -11.25
CA ALA A 128 -7.93 4.93 -12.24
C ALA A 128 -8.36 6.31 -12.75
N ASP A 129 -8.33 7.33 -11.89
CA ASP A 129 -8.66 8.71 -12.27
C ASP A 129 -7.68 9.31 -13.28
N LEU A 130 -6.49 8.73 -13.41
CA LEU A 130 -5.43 9.18 -14.33
C LEU A 130 -5.36 8.36 -15.62
N GLN A 131 -6.30 7.47 -15.86
CA GLN A 131 -6.37 6.66 -17.09
C GLN A 131 -6.22 7.49 -18.38
N PRO A 132 -6.82 8.69 -18.53
CA PRO A 132 -6.68 9.47 -19.77
C PRO A 132 -5.24 9.88 -20.12
N PHE A 133 -4.33 9.80 -19.14
CA PHE A 133 -2.92 10.20 -19.29
C PHE A 133 -1.98 8.99 -19.45
N ALA A 134 -2.50 7.77 -19.47
CA ALA A 134 -1.69 6.57 -19.67
C ALA A 134 -1.19 6.51 -21.11
N GLY A 135 0.13 6.68 -21.30
CA GLY A 135 0.74 6.75 -22.64
C GLY A 135 1.17 5.40 -23.21
N GLY A 136 1.23 4.34 -22.41
CA GLY A 136 1.69 3.01 -22.81
C GLY A 136 2.32 2.25 -21.66
N LEU A 137 2.78 1.02 -21.90
CA LEU A 137 3.46 0.21 -20.88
C LEU A 137 4.90 0.68 -20.68
N ASN A 138 5.30 0.83 -19.42
CA ASN A 138 6.69 1.00 -19.01
C ASN A 138 7.35 -0.39 -18.88
N PRO A 139 8.31 -0.76 -19.75
CA PRO A 139 8.86 -2.11 -19.77
C PRO A 139 9.53 -2.52 -18.46
N LYS A 140 10.22 -1.60 -17.78
CA LYS A 140 10.90 -1.86 -16.50
C LYS A 140 9.90 -2.17 -15.40
N GLU A 141 8.91 -1.32 -15.21
CA GLU A 141 7.90 -1.49 -14.15
C GLU A 141 6.96 -2.66 -14.44
N ALA A 142 6.53 -2.83 -15.68
CA ALA A 142 5.75 -4.00 -16.09
C ALA A 142 6.52 -5.30 -15.84
N THR A 143 7.82 -5.35 -16.16
CA THR A 143 8.65 -6.53 -15.88
C THR A 143 8.78 -6.80 -14.40
N ARG A 144 8.97 -5.77 -13.56
CA ARG A 144 9.01 -5.92 -12.09
C ARG A 144 7.74 -6.61 -11.55
N LEU A 145 6.57 -6.25 -12.08
CA LEU A 145 5.31 -6.92 -11.75
C LEU A 145 5.31 -8.36 -12.27
N LEU A 146 5.59 -8.59 -13.56
CA LEU A 146 5.55 -9.91 -14.20
C LEU A 146 6.46 -10.96 -13.54
N ILE A 147 7.59 -10.54 -12.95
CA ILE A 147 8.49 -11.43 -12.21
C ILE A 147 8.22 -11.46 -10.71
N TYR A 148 7.15 -10.83 -10.25
CA TYR A 148 6.78 -10.68 -8.83
C TYR A 148 7.91 -10.07 -7.98
N ARG A 149 8.55 -9.03 -8.51
CA ARG A 149 9.62 -8.27 -7.85
C ARG A 149 9.36 -6.76 -7.91
N PRO A 150 8.21 -6.29 -7.39
CA PRO A 150 7.90 -4.87 -7.41
C PRO A 150 8.97 -4.05 -6.65
N ARG A 151 9.19 -2.81 -7.10
CA ARG A 151 10.10 -1.85 -6.48
C ARG A 151 9.39 -0.54 -6.23
N TYR A 152 9.66 0.06 -5.09
CA TYR A 152 9.11 1.37 -4.78
C TYR A 152 9.89 2.44 -5.54
N SER A 153 9.25 3.06 -6.51
CA SER A 153 9.85 4.03 -7.44
C SER A 153 8.82 5.05 -7.90
N THR A 154 9.27 6.15 -8.47
CA THR A 154 8.38 7.16 -9.09
C THR A 154 7.74 6.65 -10.37
N ASP A 155 8.38 5.73 -11.09
CA ASP A 155 7.80 5.13 -12.28
C ASP A 155 6.64 4.20 -11.93
N THR A 156 5.67 4.09 -12.84
CA THR A 156 4.58 3.11 -12.76
C THR A 156 4.56 2.20 -13.98
N ALA A 157 3.68 1.21 -13.98
CA ALA A 157 3.49 0.30 -15.12
C ALA A 157 3.05 1.03 -16.40
N PHE A 158 2.53 2.24 -16.28
CA PHE A 158 2.11 3.07 -17.39
C PHE A 158 3.00 4.32 -17.51
N THR A 159 3.54 4.57 -18.70
CA THR A 159 4.20 5.86 -18.98
C THR A 159 3.20 7.00 -18.89
N GLY A 160 3.66 8.18 -18.45
CA GLY A 160 2.80 9.35 -18.23
C GLY A 160 2.11 9.39 -16.86
N ILE A 161 2.09 8.28 -16.10
CA ILE A 161 1.61 8.27 -14.71
C ILE A 161 2.78 8.00 -13.78
N HIS A 162 2.99 8.87 -12.80
CA HIS A 162 4.10 8.81 -11.86
C HIS A 162 3.59 8.69 -10.42
N ARG A 163 4.29 7.92 -9.60
CA ARG A 163 4.04 7.84 -8.15
C ARG A 163 4.81 8.92 -7.43
N LEU A 164 4.13 9.70 -6.59
CA LEU A 164 4.81 10.57 -5.62
C LEU A 164 5.20 9.74 -4.40
N THR A 165 6.46 9.34 -4.35
CA THR A 165 6.99 8.48 -3.29
C THR A 165 7.13 9.21 -1.95
N GLU A 166 7.39 8.47 -0.89
CA GLU A 166 7.60 9.01 0.45
C GLU A 166 8.67 10.11 0.44
N ARG A 167 8.35 11.27 1.03
CA ARG A 167 9.23 12.45 1.15
C ARG A 167 9.76 13.03 -0.18
N ALA A 168 9.26 12.54 -1.31
CA ALA A 168 9.63 13.10 -2.61
C ALA A 168 8.94 14.44 -2.85
N THR A 169 9.56 15.25 -3.70
CA THR A 169 9.01 16.53 -4.17
C THR A 169 8.85 16.50 -5.68
N ALA A 170 7.62 16.66 -6.15
CA ALA A 170 7.29 16.93 -7.54
C ALA A 170 7.31 18.42 -7.80
N THR A 171 7.91 18.84 -8.91
CA THR A 171 7.95 20.23 -9.39
C THR A 171 7.41 20.25 -10.82
N PHE A 172 6.44 21.12 -11.08
CA PHE A 172 5.78 21.22 -12.37
C PHE A 172 5.71 22.68 -12.83
N GLY A 173 6.28 22.94 -14.02
CA GLY A 173 6.25 24.26 -14.69
C GLY A 173 6.26 24.07 -16.21
N GLY A 174 5.42 23.15 -16.71
CA GLY A 174 5.39 22.66 -18.08
C GLY A 174 5.83 21.20 -18.17
N ASP A 175 6.98 20.86 -17.57
CA ASP A 175 7.45 19.50 -17.39
C ASP A 175 7.35 19.07 -15.92
N LEU A 176 7.11 17.79 -15.69
CA LEU A 176 7.01 17.19 -14.35
C LEU A 176 8.36 16.58 -13.96
N PHE A 177 8.96 17.08 -12.90
CA PHE A 177 10.18 16.54 -12.30
C PHE A 177 9.89 16.05 -10.89
N ILE A 178 10.20 14.80 -10.58
CA ILE A 178 10.07 14.24 -9.24
C ILE A 178 11.46 13.95 -8.70
N ARG A 179 11.81 14.63 -7.61
CA ARG A 179 13.07 14.44 -6.90
C ARG A 179 12.85 13.59 -5.66
N TYR A 180 13.63 12.53 -5.54
CA TYR A 180 13.70 11.76 -4.32
C TYR A 180 14.31 12.56 -3.17
N PRO A 181 13.97 12.22 -1.91
CA PRO A 181 14.67 12.75 -0.74
C PRO A 181 16.12 12.24 -0.70
N ASP A 182 16.94 12.89 0.11
CA ASP A 182 18.25 12.32 0.46
C ASP A 182 18.04 11.00 1.21
N PRO A 183 18.87 9.96 0.94
CA PRO A 183 18.77 8.69 1.63
C PRO A 183 18.93 8.86 3.14
N VAL A 184 18.05 8.23 3.91
CA VAL A 184 18.23 8.08 5.35
C VAL A 184 19.07 6.84 5.57
N VAL A 185 20.22 7.00 6.20
CA VAL A 185 21.12 5.89 6.50
C VAL A 185 20.60 5.18 7.75
N HIS A 186 19.90 4.07 7.57
CA HIS A 186 19.50 3.16 8.64
C HIS A 186 20.65 2.22 9.04
N ALA A 187 21.86 2.78 9.20
CA ALA A 187 23.04 2.01 9.56
C ALA A 187 23.23 1.95 11.09
N LEU A 188 22.16 1.64 11.81
CA LEU A 188 22.31 1.32 13.22
C LEU A 188 22.83 -0.12 13.35
N PRO A 189 23.82 -0.37 14.23
CA PRO A 189 24.21 -1.74 14.55
C PRO A 189 22.99 -2.50 15.05
N ARG A 190 22.80 -3.72 14.60
CA ARG A 190 21.73 -4.60 15.11
C ARG A 190 22.06 -5.15 16.50
N ASP A 191 22.58 -4.28 17.38
CA ASP A 191 23.06 -4.57 18.70
C ASP A 191 22.30 -3.72 19.72
N LEU A 192 21.11 -4.17 20.07
CA LEU A 192 20.47 -3.64 21.27
C LEU A 192 21.35 -3.90 22.47
N VAL A 193 21.29 -2.99 23.45
CA VAL A 193 21.95 -3.16 24.74
C VAL A 193 21.53 -4.51 25.33
N GLU A 194 22.47 -5.28 25.89
CA GLU A 194 22.28 -6.67 26.33
C GLU A 194 21.10 -6.85 27.29
N ASP A 195 20.78 -5.83 28.10
CA ASP A 195 19.67 -5.79 29.07
C ASP A 195 18.41 -5.05 28.55
N ALA A 196 18.33 -4.73 27.26
CA ALA A 196 17.17 -4.05 26.70
C ALA A 196 15.88 -4.88 26.82
N ASP A 197 14.84 -4.27 27.35
CA ASP A 197 13.50 -4.86 27.37
C ASP A 197 12.80 -4.70 26.01
N VAL A 198 13.13 -5.62 25.09
CA VAL A 198 12.63 -5.63 23.72
C VAL A 198 11.10 -5.75 23.66
N LEU A 199 10.49 -6.51 24.57
CA LEU A 199 9.03 -6.68 24.58
C LEU A 199 8.32 -5.41 25.00
N SER A 200 8.83 -4.71 26.02
CA SER A 200 8.30 -3.40 26.41
C SER A 200 8.48 -2.38 25.30
N ALA A 201 9.65 -2.30 24.70
CA ALA A 201 9.89 -1.40 23.56
C ALA A 201 8.95 -1.68 22.37
N PHE A 202 8.68 -2.96 22.09
CA PHE A 202 7.72 -3.34 21.04
C PHE A 202 6.29 -2.90 21.38
N VAL A 203 5.86 -3.10 22.60
CA VAL A 203 4.54 -2.65 23.10
C VAL A 203 4.41 -1.14 23.04
N GLU A 204 5.42 -0.42 23.52
CA GLU A 204 5.48 1.06 23.46
C GLU A 204 5.45 1.57 22.01
N GLY A 205 6.16 0.91 21.10
CA GLY A 205 6.14 1.22 19.68
C GLY A 205 4.76 1.03 19.03
N ILE A 206 4.03 -0.05 19.39
CA ILE A 206 2.64 -0.25 18.95
C ILE A 206 1.74 0.84 19.51
N ASP A 207 1.86 1.15 20.80
CA ASP A 207 1.08 2.21 21.43
C ASP A 207 1.34 3.57 20.80
N ALA A 208 2.59 3.92 20.57
CA ALA A 208 2.96 5.15 19.88
C ALA A 208 2.36 5.25 18.47
N ALA A 209 2.34 4.14 17.72
CA ALA A 209 1.73 4.08 16.39
C ALA A 209 0.20 4.29 16.42
N LEU A 210 -0.47 3.72 17.43
CA LEU A 210 -1.91 3.88 17.62
C LEU A 210 -2.25 5.28 18.13
N ASP A 211 -1.43 5.87 19.02
CA ASP A 211 -1.62 7.21 19.58
C ASP A 211 -1.24 8.35 18.63
N ALA A 212 -0.50 8.05 17.58
CA ALA A 212 -0.12 9.06 16.60
C ALA A 212 -1.34 9.71 15.90
N ARG A 213 -2.51 9.06 15.95
CA ARG A 213 -3.75 9.47 15.29
C ARG A 213 -4.92 9.50 16.25
N PRO A 214 -5.94 10.38 16.05
CA PRO A 214 -7.13 10.43 16.89
C PRO A 214 -8.09 9.28 16.55
N LEU A 215 -7.68 8.05 16.84
CA LEU A 215 -8.51 6.87 16.61
C LEU A 215 -9.77 6.91 17.50
N ASP A 216 -10.92 6.64 16.88
CA ASP A 216 -12.14 6.25 17.59
C ASP A 216 -12.16 4.72 17.71
N PRO A 217 -11.92 4.13 18.88
CA PRO A 217 -11.84 2.70 19.03
C PRO A 217 -13.12 1.97 18.62
N ALA A 218 -14.30 2.59 18.86
CA ALA A 218 -15.58 1.98 18.51
C ALA A 218 -15.82 1.94 17.00
N ALA A 219 -15.24 2.89 16.25
CA ALA A 219 -15.29 2.95 14.79
C ALA A 219 -14.01 2.41 14.12
N THR A 220 -13.18 1.65 14.88
CA THR A 220 -11.95 1.03 14.39
C THR A 220 -12.09 -0.48 14.31
N VAL A 221 -11.65 -1.05 13.21
CA VAL A 221 -11.57 -2.49 12.97
C VAL A 221 -10.11 -2.89 12.78
N CYS A 222 -9.65 -3.92 13.49
CA CYS A 222 -8.35 -4.53 13.23
C CYS A 222 -8.48 -5.72 12.28
N HIS A 223 -7.65 -5.78 11.25
CA HIS A 223 -7.44 -7.01 10.52
C HIS A 223 -6.83 -8.04 11.48
N LEU A 224 -7.58 -9.07 11.84
CA LEU A 224 -7.12 -10.17 12.69
C LEU A 224 -7.12 -11.44 11.85
N THR A 225 -6.05 -11.68 11.10
CA THR A 225 -5.97 -12.82 10.17
C THR A 225 -5.70 -14.16 10.87
N GLY A 226 -5.28 -14.14 12.12
CA GLY A 226 -4.72 -15.30 12.82
C GLY A 226 -3.18 -15.37 12.66
N GLY A 227 -2.60 -14.58 11.79
CA GLY A 227 -1.16 -14.42 11.64
C GLY A 227 -0.52 -13.72 12.84
N LEU A 228 0.82 -13.77 12.92
CA LEU A 228 1.58 -13.22 14.05
C LEU A 228 1.55 -11.69 14.06
N ASP A 229 1.65 -11.05 12.90
CA ASP A 229 1.73 -9.59 12.78
C ASP A 229 0.40 -8.93 13.12
N SER A 230 -0.67 -9.32 12.43
CA SER A 230 -2.02 -8.82 12.71
C SER A 230 -2.50 -9.20 14.11
N GLY A 231 -2.09 -10.37 14.61
CA GLY A 231 -2.32 -10.82 15.98
C GLY A 231 -1.65 -9.88 17.00
N SER A 232 -0.38 -9.54 16.80
CA SER A 232 0.36 -8.65 17.71
C SER A 232 -0.28 -7.26 17.81
N ILE A 233 -0.63 -6.66 16.68
CA ILE A 233 -1.29 -5.34 16.66
C ILE A 233 -2.70 -5.42 17.23
N GLY A 234 -3.52 -6.38 16.77
CA GLY A 234 -4.91 -6.49 17.19
C GLY A 234 -5.08 -6.79 18.67
N THR A 235 -4.28 -7.73 19.22
CA THR A 235 -4.34 -8.07 20.66
C THR A 235 -3.90 -6.88 21.54
N ARG A 236 -2.88 -6.12 21.10
CA ARG A 236 -2.48 -4.92 21.83
C ARG A 236 -3.55 -3.84 21.79
N ALA A 237 -4.12 -3.57 20.62
CA ALA A 237 -5.20 -2.58 20.46
C ALA A 237 -6.42 -2.95 21.31
N ALA A 238 -6.85 -4.21 21.32
CA ALA A 238 -7.98 -4.66 22.12
C ALA A 238 -7.69 -4.61 23.64
N ARG A 239 -6.45 -4.83 24.07
CA ARG A 239 -6.06 -4.66 25.47
C ARG A 239 -6.07 -3.20 25.90
N ARG A 240 -5.71 -2.29 24.98
CA ARG A 240 -5.72 -0.85 25.21
C ARG A 240 -7.16 -0.29 25.30
N TRP A 241 -8.05 -0.78 24.46
CA TRP A 241 -9.46 -0.37 24.39
C TRP A 241 -10.39 -1.58 24.55
N PRO A 242 -10.54 -2.09 25.80
CA PRO A 242 -11.28 -3.31 26.05
C PRO A 242 -12.73 -3.25 25.56
N GLY A 243 -13.13 -4.26 24.78
CA GLY A 243 -14.50 -4.39 24.29
C GLY A 243 -14.88 -3.47 23.12
N GLN A 244 -13.97 -2.64 22.61
CA GLN A 244 -14.30 -1.64 21.59
C GLN A 244 -13.78 -2.02 20.19
N ILE A 245 -12.57 -2.58 20.10
CA ILE A 245 -11.93 -2.90 18.82
C ILE A 245 -12.57 -4.11 18.18
N ASN A 246 -13.24 -3.91 17.06
CA ASN A 246 -13.80 -4.99 16.26
C ASN A 246 -12.74 -5.65 15.36
N THR A 247 -13.04 -6.81 14.79
CA THR A 247 -12.09 -7.55 13.97
C THR A 247 -12.65 -7.90 12.60
N ALA A 248 -11.76 -8.04 11.62
CA ALA A 248 -12.11 -8.48 10.28
C ALA A 248 -11.04 -9.40 9.69
N THR A 249 -11.43 -10.29 8.76
CA THR A 249 -10.50 -11.16 8.04
C THR A 249 -11.10 -11.79 6.79
N LEU A 250 -10.21 -12.13 5.86
CA LEU A 250 -10.45 -13.17 4.85
C LEU A 250 -10.10 -14.53 5.49
N ILE A 251 -10.98 -15.51 5.37
CA ILE A 251 -10.71 -16.89 5.81
C ILE A 251 -10.17 -17.68 4.61
N VAL A 252 -8.90 -18.06 4.72
CA VAL A 252 -8.20 -18.82 3.66
C VAL A 252 -8.84 -20.20 3.41
N ILE A 253 -8.56 -20.78 2.27
CA ILE A 253 -8.87 -22.18 1.95
C ILE A 253 -7.64 -23.07 2.23
N GLY A 254 -7.75 -24.38 2.09
CA GLY A 254 -6.64 -25.31 2.21
C GLY A 254 -6.20 -25.64 3.65
N PRO A 255 -4.97 -26.13 3.81
CA PRO A 255 -4.48 -26.71 5.10
C PRO A 255 -4.42 -25.70 6.25
N GLY A 256 -4.10 -24.43 5.96
CA GLY A 256 -3.99 -23.37 6.96
C GLY A 256 -5.32 -22.95 7.59
N ARG A 257 -6.46 -23.23 6.93
CA ARG A 257 -7.79 -22.75 7.32
C ARG A 257 -8.19 -23.10 8.75
N ARG A 258 -8.05 -24.37 9.15
CA ARG A 258 -8.46 -24.82 10.49
C ARG A 258 -7.62 -24.17 11.57
N GLN A 259 -6.32 -24.03 11.33
CA GLN A 259 -5.40 -23.34 12.23
C GLN A 259 -5.74 -21.87 12.34
N GLN A 260 -5.99 -21.18 11.24
CA GLN A 260 -6.40 -19.78 11.21
C GLN A 260 -7.65 -19.54 12.07
N ILE A 261 -8.70 -20.34 11.88
CA ILE A 261 -9.96 -20.21 12.63
C ILE A 261 -9.73 -20.42 14.14
N ARG A 262 -8.97 -21.46 14.53
CA ARG A 262 -8.69 -21.74 15.95
C ARG A 262 -7.90 -20.61 16.61
N ARG A 263 -6.80 -20.18 15.98
CA ARG A 263 -5.95 -19.11 16.53
C ARG A 263 -6.73 -17.80 16.70
N ARG A 264 -7.53 -17.42 15.72
CA ARG A 264 -8.40 -16.25 15.84
C ARG A 264 -9.43 -16.40 16.97
N ALA A 265 -10.06 -17.56 17.07
CA ALA A 265 -11.02 -17.83 18.14
C ALA A 265 -10.36 -17.70 19.52
N GLU A 266 -9.19 -18.30 19.71
CA GLU A 266 -8.44 -18.20 20.97
C GLU A 266 -8.02 -16.77 21.28
N MET A 267 -7.51 -16.00 20.30
CA MET A 267 -7.17 -14.58 20.50
C MET A 267 -8.38 -13.77 20.96
N ARG A 268 -9.55 -13.98 20.34
CA ARG A 268 -10.78 -13.27 20.70
C ARG A 268 -11.38 -13.71 22.05
N GLU A 269 -11.12 -14.93 22.47
CA GLU A 269 -11.53 -15.44 23.80
C GLU A 269 -10.64 -14.89 24.91
N ARG A 270 -9.31 -14.83 24.66
CA ARG A 270 -8.32 -14.41 25.67
C ARG A 270 -8.16 -12.91 25.81
N VAL A 271 -8.50 -12.16 24.77
CA VAL A 271 -8.29 -10.70 24.71
C VAL A 271 -9.64 -10.02 24.45
N PRO A 272 -9.97 -8.93 25.17
CA PRO A 272 -11.30 -8.31 25.15
C PRO A 272 -11.52 -7.48 23.85
N PHE A 273 -11.66 -8.14 22.71
CA PHE A 273 -12.10 -7.52 21.46
C PHE A 273 -13.56 -7.06 21.53
N GLY A 274 -13.95 -6.18 20.62
CA GLY A 274 -15.32 -5.77 20.41
C GLY A 274 -16.23 -6.93 19.92
N PRO A 275 -17.55 -6.72 19.94
CA PRO A 275 -18.53 -7.78 19.67
C PRO A 275 -18.52 -8.27 18.24
N TYR A 276 -18.12 -7.42 17.28
CA TYR A 276 -18.22 -7.77 15.86
C TYR A 276 -16.95 -8.42 15.34
N ASP A 277 -17.14 -9.47 14.53
CA ASP A 277 -16.08 -10.20 13.82
C ASP A 277 -16.51 -10.42 12.36
N VAL A 278 -16.05 -9.54 11.47
CA VAL A 278 -16.39 -9.61 10.04
C VAL A 278 -15.50 -10.66 9.38
N ARG A 279 -16.11 -11.71 8.87
CA ARG A 279 -15.40 -12.80 8.19
C ARG A 279 -15.91 -12.97 6.77
N LEU A 280 -15.01 -12.99 5.81
CA LEU A 280 -15.30 -13.39 4.45
C LEU A 280 -14.61 -14.73 4.18
N ASP A 281 -15.39 -15.77 3.97
CA ASP A 281 -14.90 -17.10 3.61
C ASP A 281 -14.58 -17.16 2.13
N LEU A 282 -13.36 -17.56 1.78
CA LEU A 282 -12.91 -17.63 0.38
C LEU A 282 -13.31 -18.91 -0.34
N ARG A 283 -13.91 -19.88 0.34
CA ARG A 283 -14.41 -21.10 -0.31
C ARG A 283 -15.47 -20.79 -1.35
N GLY A 284 -15.30 -21.31 -2.56
CA GLY A 284 -16.21 -21.07 -3.68
C GLY A 284 -16.18 -19.63 -4.20
N ARG A 285 -15.12 -18.88 -3.90
CA ARG A 285 -14.89 -17.51 -4.37
C ARG A 285 -13.52 -17.41 -5.06
N PRO A 286 -13.34 -18.05 -6.20
CA PRO A 286 -12.08 -17.98 -6.93
C PRO A 286 -11.83 -16.57 -7.45
N MET A 287 -10.56 -16.23 -7.67
CA MET A 287 -10.16 -15.02 -8.39
C MET A 287 -10.54 -15.12 -9.87
N PHE A 288 -10.61 -14.00 -10.54
CA PHE A 288 -10.80 -13.92 -12.00
C PHE A 288 -12.11 -14.51 -12.52
N GLY A 289 -13.10 -14.70 -11.66
CA GLY A 289 -14.42 -15.11 -12.10
C GLY A 289 -15.06 -14.11 -13.10
N PRO A 290 -16.05 -14.52 -13.88
CA PRO A 290 -16.68 -13.66 -14.90
C PRO A 290 -17.29 -12.40 -14.31
N ASP A 291 -17.69 -12.44 -13.04
CA ASP A 291 -18.29 -11.32 -12.32
C ASP A 291 -17.26 -10.43 -11.61
N CYS A 292 -15.98 -10.77 -11.67
CA CYS A 292 -14.93 -9.95 -11.09
C CYS A 292 -14.78 -8.63 -11.88
N ALA A 293 -14.60 -7.52 -11.16
CA ALA A 293 -14.49 -6.19 -11.72
C ALA A 293 -13.37 -6.08 -12.79
N ARG A 294 -12.18 -6.63 -12.49
CA ARG A 294 -11.08 -6.70 -13.48
C ARG A 294 -11.47 -7.49 -14.73
N THR A 295 -12.16 -8.62 -14.56
CA THR A 295 -12.57 -9.47 -15.70
C THR A 295 -13.63 -8.80 -16.55
N ARG A 296 -14.49 -7.95 -15.96
CA ARG A 296 -15.43 -7.09 -16.67
C ARG A 296 -14.79 -5.89 -17.37
N GLY A 297 -13.48 -5.64 -17.15
CA GLY A 297 -12.76 -4.52 -17.76
C GLY A 297 -12.90 -3.21 -17.01
N GLU A 298 -13.25 -3.24 -15.71
CA GLU A 298 -13.25 -2.04 -14.88
C GLU A 298 -11.82 -1.52 -14.68
N LEU A 299 -11.69 -0.20 -14.54
CA LEU A 299 -10.42 0.48 -14.29
C LEU A 299 -9.93 0.17 -12.87
N ILE A 300 -9.03 -0.78 -12.76
CA ILE A 300 -8.37 -1.16 -11.51
C ILE A 300 -6.87 -1.13 -11.72
N SER A 301 -6.15 -0.44 -10.86
CA SER A 301 -4.70 -0.33 -10.91
C SER A 301 -4.03 -1.72 -10.90
N PRO A 302 -2.95 -1.93 -11.66
CA PRO A 302 -2.15 -3.16 -11.56
C PRO A 302 -1.43 -3.28 -10.21
N TYR A 303 -1.41 -2.22 -9.42
CA TYR A 303 -0.86 -2.19 -8.05
C TYR A 303 -1.90 -2.50 -6.97
N ASP A 304 -3.20 -2.51 -7.29
CA ASP A 304 -4.23 -2.93 -6.33
C ASP A 304 -4.09 -4.43 -6.06
N GLU A 305 -4.39 -4.83 -4.84
CA GLU A 305 -4.33 -6.22 -4.38
C GLU A 305 -4.97 -7.19 -5.40
N PRO A 306 -4.33 -8.31 -5.75
CA PRO A 306 -4.90 -9.30 -6.65
C PRO A 306 -6.27 -9.84 -6.19
N LEU A 307 -6.52 -9.82 -4.87
CA LEU A 307 -7.79 -10.16 -4.24
C LEU A 307 -8.71 -8.95 -4.04
N CYS A 308 -8.61 -7.91 -4.89
CA CYS A 308 -9.28 -6.63 -4.70
C CYS A 308 -10.80 -6.75 -4.51
N GLU A 309 -11.46 -7.68 -5.21
CA GLU A 309 -12.92 -7.89 -5.07
C GLU A 309 -13.29 -8.49 -3.71
N HIS A 310 -12.45 -9.41 -3.19
CA HIS A 310 -12.66 -10.00 -1.87
C HIS A 310 -12.44 -8.97 -0.77
N PHE A 311 -11.43 -8.12 -0.94
CA PHE A 311 -11.20 -7.00 -0.03
C PHE A 311 -12.29 -5.94 -0.15
N ALA A 312 -12.80 -5.66 -1.35
CA ALA A 312 -13.92 -4.73 -1.53
C ALA A 312 -15.18 -5.20 -0.80
N ASP A 313 -15.55 -6.51 -0.91
CA ASP A 313 -16.69 -7.09 -0.16
C ASP A 313 -16.43 -7.04 1.37
N LEU A 314 -15.22 -7.40 1.82
CA LEU A 314 -14.85 -7.31 3.24
C LEU A 314 -14.96 -5.87 3.75
N ASN A 315 -14.40 -4.92 3.02
CA ASN A 315 -14.39 -3.49 3.37
C ASN A 315 -15.80 -2.90 3.40
N ALA A 316 -16.66 -3.25 2.45
CA ALA A 316 -18.07 -2.84 2.45
C ALA A 316 -18.80 -3.33 3.72
N ARG A 317 -18.54 -4.56 4.15
CA ARG A 317 -19.10 -5.11 5.40
C ARG A 317 -18.54 -4.41 6.64
N ILE A 318 -17.27 -4.05 6.64
CA ILE A 318 -16.64 -3.27 7.72
C ILE A 318 -17.30 -1.88 7.79
N ALA A 319 -17.43 -1.18 6.68
CA ALA A 319 -18.05 0.13 6.61
C ALA A 319 -19.52 0.11 7.05
N ALA A 320 -20.27 -0.97 6.73
CA ALA A 320 -21.65 -1.16 7.17
C ALA A 320 -21.83 -1.27 8.70
N LEU A 321 -20.77 -1.54 9.45
CA LEU A 321 -20.76 -1.49 10.92
C LEU A 321 -20.60 -0.06 11.47
N GLY A 322 -20.45 0.94 10.61
CA GLY A 322 -20.12 2.31 11.03
C GLY A 322 -18.63 2.53 11.30
N ALA A 323 -17.79 1.57 10.94
CA ALA A 323 -16.34 1.75 11.02
C ALA A 323 -15.85 2.73 9.96
N HIS A 324 -14.84 3.51 10.30
CA HIS A 324 -14.15 4.41 9.37
C HIS A 324 -12.62 4.24 9.38
N THR A 325 -12.08 3.35 10.23
CA THR A 325 -10.63 3.09 10.30
C THR A 325 -10.36 1.59 10.33
N VAL A 326 -9.37 1.17 9.56
CA VAL A 326 -8.86 -0.20 9.55
C VAL A 326 -7.38 -0.21 9.92
N VAL A 327 -7.06 -0.95 10.98
CA VAL A 327 -5.69 -1.16 11.46
C VAL A 327 -5.19 -2.51 10.93
N THR A 328 -4.02 -2.53 10.33
CA THR A 328 -3.46 -3.72 9.67
C THR A 328 -2.18 -4.20 10.34
N GLY A 329 -1.73 -5.42 9.99
CA GLY A 329 -0.44 -5.97 10.38
C GLY A 329 0.65 -5.84 9.29
N LEU A 330 0.43 -5.01 8.27
CA LEU A 330 1.40 -4.81 7.18
C LEU A 330 2.69 -4.16 7.68
N GLY A 331 3.83 -4.63 7.18
CA GLY A 331 5.17 -4.20 7.63
C GLY A 331 5.79 -5.10 8.71
N GLY A 332 5.01 -6.04 9.27
CA GLY A 332 5.51 -6.91 10.34
C GLY A 332 6.55 -7.93 9.87
N ASP A 333 6.47 -8.39 8.63
CA ASP A 333 7.49 -9.25 8.00
C ASP A 333 8.79 -8.47 7.78
N GLU A 334 8.70 -7.24 7.30
CA GLU A 334 9.83 -6.37 7.00
C GLU A 334 10.55 -5.93 8.28
N MET A 335 9.81 -5.64 9.35
CA MET A 335 10.37 -5.27 10.65
C MET A 335 11.33 -6.33 11.20
N VAL A 336 11.02 -7.61 10.99
CA VAL A 336 11.82 -8.74 11.47
C VAL A 336 12.51 -9.50 10.33
N ALA A 337 12.69 -8.86 9.18
CA ALA A 337 13.31 -9.49 8.02
C ALA A 337 14.74 -9.96 8.33
N VAL A 338 15.05 -11.20 7.93
CA VAL A 338 16.39 -11.79 8.05
C VAL A 338 17.15 -11.60 6.75
N GLY A 339 18.34 -11.05 6.82
CA GLY A 339 19.20 -10.82 5.65
C GLY A 339 19.76 -12.13 5.07
N SER A 340 20.03 -12.14 3.75
CA SER A 340 20.64 -13.32 3.08
C SER A 340 22.03 -13.68 3.61
N ALA A 341 22.77 -12.71 4.17
CA ALA A 341 24.05 -12.95 4.83
C ALA A 341 23.91 -13.61 6.21
N GLU A 342 22.72 -13.53 6.83
CA GLU A 342 22.47 -14.02 8.19
C GLU A 342 21.86 -15.44 8.20
N SER A 343 21.24 -15.87 7.11
CA SER A 343 20.57 -17.17 7.03
C SER A 343 20.69 -17.77 5.62
N ARG A 344 21.05 -19.07 5.57
CA ARG A 344 21.06 -19.83 4.31
C ARG A 344 19.67 -19.90 3.68
N GLN A 345 18.61 -19.99 4.49
CA GLN A 345 17.24 -19.99 4.00
C GLN A 345 16.90 -18.66 3.35
N ALA A 346 17.21 -17.53 4.02
CA ALA A 346 16.97 -16.20 3.45
C ALA A 346 17.80 -15.96 2.17
N ALA A 347 18.99 -16.58 2.06
CA ALA A 347 19.78 -16.54 0.84
C ALA A 347 19.13 -17.35 -0.30
N ALA A 348 18.56 -18.52 0.02
CA ALA A 348 17.83 -19.35 -0.95
C ALA A 348 16.53 -18.68 -1.42
N ASP A 349 15.78 -18.07 -0.49
CA ASP A 349 14.53 -17.35 -0.80
C ASP A 349 14.77 -16.12 -1.69
N LYS A 350 15.95 -15.49 -1.58
CA LYS A 350 16.35 -14.38 -2.47
C LYS A 350 16.91 -14.82 -3.83
N ALA A 351 17.35 -16.08 -3.96
CA ALA A 351 17.81 -16.65 -5.23
C ALA A 351 16.60 -16.94 -6.13
N GLN A 352 15.85 -15.88 -6.49
CA GLN A 352 14.69 -16.01 -7.35
C GLN A 352 15.10 -16.39 -8.77
N ASN A 353 14.46 -17.42 -9.30
CA ASN A 353 14.58 -17.75 -10.72
C ASN A 353 13.68 -16.81 -11.53
N PHE A 354 14.29 -15.96 -12.35
CA PHE A 354 13.59 -15.08 -13.30
C PHE A 354 13.50 -15.67 -14.71
N ASP A 355 13.98 -16.91 -14.91
CA ASP A 355 13.84 -17.60 -16.19
C ASP A 355 12.44 -18.18 -16.33
N LEU A 356 11.48 -17.30 -16.58
CA LEU A 356 10.08 -17.64 -16.76
C LEU A 356 9.81 -17.83 -18.27
N PRO A 357 9.26 -18.99 -18.70
CA PRO A 357 9.09 -19.33 -20.11
C PRO A 357 8.32 -18.30 -20.93
N TRP A 358 7.38 -17.61 -20.30
CA TRP A 358 6.51 -16.62 -20.95
C TRP A 358 7.07 -15.20 -21.01
N LEU A 359 8.25 -14.93 -20.45
CA LEU A 359 8.82 -13.59 -20.57
C LEU A 359 9.32 -13.32 -21.99
N GLY A 360 8.85 -12.23 -22.56
CA GLY A 360 9.26 -11.75 -23.86
C GLY A 360 10.65 -11.08 -23.85
N PRO A 361 11.21 -10.78 -25.02
CA PRO A 361 12.57 -10.26 -25.14
C PRO A 361 12.77 -8.91 -24.44
N ARG A 362 11.77 -8.02 -24.45
CA ARG A 362 11.86 -6.73 -23.75
C ARG A 362 11.82 -6.87 -22.23
N ALA A 363 11.02 -7.81 -21.72
CA ALA A 363 11.01 -8.11 -20.27
C ALA A 363 12.34 -8.71 -19.82
N ARG A 364 12.91 -9.66 -20.59
CA ARG A 364 14.22 -10.24 -20.29
C ARG A 364 15.33 -9.18 -20.25
N ALA A 365 15.35 -8.27 -21.23
CA ALA A 365 16.28 -7.15 -21.24
C ALA A 365 16.07 -6.21 -20.04
N ALA A 366 14.83 -5.97 -19.61
CA ALA A 366 14.51 -5.09 -18.50
C ALA A 366 14.93 -5.64 -17.12
N ILE A 367 15.14 -6.95 -17.00
CA ILE A 367 15.63 -7.56 -15.74
C ILE A 367 17.02 -7.00 -15.36
N GLU A 368 17.88 -6.73 -16.36
CA GLU A 368 19.26 -6.27 -16.14
C GLU A 368 19.33 -4.93 -15.40
N TYR A 369 18.35 -4.04 -15.64
CA TYR A 369 18.25 -2.74 -14.96
C TYR A 369 17.03 -2.65 -14.03
N GLY A 370 16.54 -3.80 -13.60
CA GLY A 370 15.38 -3.91 -12.71
C GLY A 370 15.55 -3.28 -11.32
N ASP A 371 16.76 -2.95 -10.90
CA ASP A 371 17.02 -2.26 -9.63
C ASP A 371 17.37 -0.75 -9.82
N GLU A 372 17.24 -0.21 -11.03
CA GLU A 372 17.47 1.21 -11.30
C GLU A 372 16.25 2.09 -10.98
N GLY A 373 16.49 3.31 -10.51
CA GLY A 373 15.44 4.30 -10.24
C GLY A 373 14.56 3.98 -9.03
N ILE A 374 15.00 3.09 -8.14
CA ILE A 374 14.33 2.79 -6.88
C ILE A 374 14.42 4.00 -5.96
N ALA A 375 13.32 4.32 -5.27
CA ALA A 375 13.32 5.34 -4.24
C ALA A 375 14.31 4.97 -3.12
N PRO A 376 15.15 5.90 -2.66
CA PRO A 376 16.06 5.63 -1.57
C PRO A 376 15.28 5.30 -0.29
N PRO A 377 15.85 4.51 0.61
CA PRO A 377 15.24 4.26 1.91
C PRO A 377 14.94 5.60 2.61
N ALA A 378 13.70 5.77 3.05
CA ALA A 378 13.31 6.89 3.90
C ALA A 378 13.01 6.37 5.32
N MET A 379 11.78 6.45 5.81
CA MET A 379 11.45 5.91 7.12
C MET A 379 11.08 4.42 7.03
N ALA A 380 10.05 4.08 6.28
CA ALA A 380 9.63 2.69 6.09
C ALA A 380 10.32 2.05 4.88
N GLY A 381 10.52 0.73 4.92
CA GLY A 381 11.06 -0.02 3.78
C GLY A 381 10.14 0.04 2.55
N GLY A 382 10.72 0.02 1.35
CA GLY A 382 9.97 0.11 0.09
C GLY A 382 8.89 -0.98 -0.08
N ILE A 383 9.11 -2.18 0.44
CA ILE A 383 8.12 -3.27 0.41
C ILE A 383 6.93 -2.95 1.31
N THR A 384 7.18 -2.41 2.53
CA THR A 384 6.11 -1.95 3.43
C THR A 384 5.26 -0.85 2.78
N LEU A 385 5.91 0.10 2.10
CA LEU A 385 5.22 1.20 1.41
C LEU A 385 4.38 0.68 0.23
N LEU A 386 4.90 -0.25 -0.56
CA LEU A 386 4.15 -0.91 -1.63
C LEU A 386 2.93 -1.68 -1.10
N ALA A 387 3.10 -2.42 0.00
CA ALA A 387 1.99 -3.14 0.63
C ALA A 387 0.91 -2.17 1.16
N ALA A 388 1.31 -1.04 1.74
CA ALA A 388 0.39 0.00 2.18
C ALA A 388 -0.38 0.61 0.98
N GLU A 389 0.31 0.92 -0.12
CA GLU A 389 -0.32 1.41 -1.35
C GLU A 389 -1.29 0.40 -1.98
N CYS A 390 -0.94 -0.88 -1.94
CA CYS A 390 -1.74 -1.97 -2.52
C CYS A 390 -3.13 -2.07 -1.87
N VAL A 391 -3.22 -1.89 -0.56
CA VAL A 391 -4.47 -2.05 0.19
C VAL A 391 -5.24 -0.73 0.40
N ALA A 392 -4.59 0.42 0.23
CA ALA A 392 -5.22 1.71 0.50
C ALA A 392 -6.40 2.03 -0.45
N PRO A 393 -6.32 1.89 -1.79
CA PRO A 393 -7.42 2.25 -2.67
C PRO A 393 -8.72 1.51 -2.37
N PRO A 394 -8.78 0.18 -2.20
CA PRO A 394 -10.02 -0.50 -1.86
C PRO A 394 -10.58 -0.11 -0.48
N LEU A 395 -9.74 0.26 0.50
CA LEU A 395 -10.19 0.80 1.78
C LEU A 395 -10.80 2.20 1.60
N LEU A 396 -10.12 3.09 0.91
CA LEU A 396 -10.56 4.47 0.69
C LEU A 396 -11.85 4.54 -0.13
N ARG A 397 -12.02 3.70 -1.14
CA ARG A 397 -13.29 3.59 -1.90
C ARG A 397 -14.46 3.17 -1.02
N ALA A 398 -14.20 2.41 0.06
CA ALA A 398 -15.18 2.03 1.07
C ALA A 398 -15.35 3.08 2.20
N GLY A 399 -14.67 4.22 2.15
CA GLY A 399 -14.69 5.25 3.20
C GLY A 399 -13.91 4.87 4.46
N LEU A 400 -12.96 3.94 4.34
CA LEU A 400 -12.15 3.42 5.44
C LEU A 400 -10.72 3.98 5.35
N TRP A 401 -10.19 4.47 6.47
CA TRP A 401 -8.82 4.96 6.56
C TRP A 401 -7.86 3.84 6.95
N PRO A 402 -6.79 3.59 6.18
CA PRO A 402 -5.80 2.58 6.54
C PRO A 402 -4.83 3.11 7.60
N VAL A 403 -4.51 2.28 8.60
CA VAL A 403 -3.46 2.53 9.60
C VAL A 403 -2.55 1.31 9.64
N HIS A 404 -1.24 1.55 9.44
CA HIS A 404 -0.20 0.53 9.36
C HIS A 404 0.81 0.74 10.50
N PRO A 405 0.58 0.19 11.71
CA PRO A 405 1.45 0.45 12.86
C PRO A 405 2.92 0.09 12.63
N PHE A 406 3.20 -1.00 11.91
CA PHE A 406 4.58 -1.40 11.61
C PHE A 406 5.35 -0.44 10.69
N ALA A 407 4.66 0.48 10.01
CA ALA A 407 5.30 1.57 9.28
C ALA A 407 5.63 2.79 10.17
N HIS A 408 5.25 2.77 11.45
CA HIS A 408 5.54 3.86 12.38
C HIS A 408 7.04 3.92 12.74
N PRO A 409 7.65 5.12 12.81
CA PRO A 409 9.09 5.28 13.06
C PRO A 409 9.61 4.48 14.24
N ALA A 410 8.93 4.50 15.37
CA ALA A 410 9.36 3.79 16.57
C ALA A 410 9.49 2.26 16.37
N LEU A 411 8.60 1.65 15.57
CA LEU A 411 8.67 0.22 15.27
C LEU A 411 9.71 -0.09 14.18
N VAL A 412 9.87 0.79 13.19
CA VAL A 412 10.90 0.65 12.16
C VAL A 412 12.29 0.72 12.80
N GLU A 413 12.55 1.74 13.64
CA GLU A 413 13.81 1.92 14.36
C GLU A 413 14.11 0.74 15.29
N LEU A 414 13.10 0.24 16.01
CA LEU A 414 13.27 -0.98 16.83
C LEU A 414 13.65 -2.17 15.93
N GLY A 415 12.95 -2.37 14.80
CA GLY A 415 13.23 -3.44 13.85
C GLY A 415 14.66 -3.41 13.31
N ASP A 416 15.16 -2.21 13.00
CA ASP A 416 16.54 -1.99 12.51
C ASP A 416 17.61 -2.37 13.53
N GLN A 417 17.28 -2.28 14.83
CA GLN A 417 18.21 -2.58 15.93
C GLN A 417 18.09 -4.03 16.44
N LEU A 418 17.03 -4.77 16.05
CA LEU A 418 16.79 -6.11 16.57
C LEU A 418 17.89 -7.11 16.20
N PRO A 419 18.52 -7.80 17.17
CA PRO A 419 19.41 -8.92 16.92
C PRO A 419 18.73 -10.09 16.20
N PHE A 420 19.52 -10.95 15.57
CA PHE A 420 19.01 -12.09 14.78
C PHE A 420 18.02 -12.97 15.54
N HIS A 421 18.30 -13.32 16.81
CA HIS A 421 17.47 -14.22 17.63
C HIS A 421 16.07 -13.68 17.99
N TRP A 422 15.83 -12.38 17.81
CA TRP A 422 14.50 -11.79 17.93
C TRP A 422 13.75 -11.77 16.59
N ARG A 423 14.47 -11.75 15.48
CA ARG A 423 13.91 -11.69 14.14
C ARG A 423 13.65 -13.07 13.54
N GLU A 424 14.54 -14.04 13.81
CA GLU A 424 14.40 -15.40 13.31
C GLU A 424 13.05 -16.00 13.66
N LEU A 425 12.36 -16.55 12.65
CA LEU A 425 11.02 -17.13 12.80
C LEU A 425 10.02 -16.22 13.53
N LYS A 426 10.19 -14.90 13.44
CA LYS A 426 9.33 -13.91 14.11
C LYS A 426 9.27 -14.07 15.64
N GLN A 427 10.39 -14.34 16.29
CA GLN A 427 10.45 -14.57 17.73
C GLN A 427 9.88 -13.39 18.54
N LEU A 428 10.03 -12.15 18.06
CA LEU A 428 9.44 -10.97 18.69
C LEU A 428 7.92 -11.10 18.80
N GLN A 429 7.23 -11.34 17.69
CA GLN A 429 5.77 -11.45 17.66
C GLN A 429 5.29 -12.68 18.44
N ARG A 430 6.00 -13.80 18.36
CA ARG A 430 5.68 -15.02 19.12
C ARG A 430 5.72 -14.80 20.61
N ARG A 431 6.82 -14.23 21.11
CA ARG A 431 6.98 -13.91 22.54
C ARG A 431 5.97 -12.86 23.02
N HIS A 432 5.70 -11.84 22.20
CA HIS A 432 4.67 -10.86 22.49
C HIS A 432 3.29 -11.52 22.63
N LEU A 433 2.88 -12.36 21.69
CA LEU A 433 1.60 -13.06 21.75
C LEU A 433 1.50 -14.00 22.98
N ALA A 434 2.59 -14.64 23.37
CA ALA A 434 2.63 -15.47 24.58
C ALA A 434 2.32 -14.68 25.87
N THR A 435 2.60 -13.37 25.93
CA THR A 435 2.26 -12.52 27.08
C THR A 435 0.74 -12.38 27.33
N PHE A 436 -0.08 -12.73 26.34
CA PHE A 436 -1.55 -12.75 26.46
C PHE A 436 -2.09 -14.09 26.98
N GLY A 437 -1.23 -15.05 27.33
CA GLY A 437 -1.62 -16.38 27.78
C GLY A 437 -2.17 -17.26 26.66
N LEU A 438 -1.81 -16.96 25.41
CA LEU A 438 -2.18 -17.78 24.25
C LEU A 438 -1.41 -19.09 24.26
N SER A 439 -2.04 -20.15 23.71
CA SER A 439 -1.44 -21.48 23.61
C SER A 439 -0.20 -21.50 22.72
N GLU A 440 0.60 -22.54 22.88
CA GLU A 440 1.76 -22.80 22.00
C GLU A 440 1.33 -22.88 20.53
N ASP A 441 0.19 -23.50 20.20
CA ASP A 441 -0.34 -23.59 18.84
C ASP A 441 -0.73 -22.21 18.28
N ALA A 442 -1.19 -21.31 19.13
CA ALA A 442 -1.51 -19.94 18.73
C ALA A 442 -0.26 -19.08 18.51
N CYS A 443 0.80 -19.26 19.32
CA CYS A 443 2.04 -18.52 19.19
C CYS A 443 2.98 -19.10 18.13
N ASN A 444 2.95 -20.43 17.90
CA ASN A 444 3.85 -21.15 17.02
C ASN A 444 3.07 -21.95 15.96
N PRO A 445 2.47 -21.27 14.96
CA PRO A 445 1.71 -21.95 13.92
C PRO A 445 2.58 -22.93 13.13
N LYS A 446 2.04 -24.14 12.90
CA LYS A 446 2.72 -25.21 12.17
C LYS A 446 2.58 -25.11 10.67
N VAL A 447 1.49 -24.49 10.21
CA VAL A 447 1.18 -24.32 8.79
C VAL A 447 1.14 -22.82 8.50
N ARG A 448 1.78 -22.41 7.41
CA ARG A 448 1.68 -21.02 6.93
C ARG A 448 0.26 -20.79 6.43
N GLU A 449 -0.38 -19.73 6.91
CA GLU A 449 -1.62 -19.24 6.35
C GLU A 449 -1.30 -18.52 5.06
N SER A 450 -1.82 -19.00 3.93
CA SER A 450 -1.51 -18.43 2.62
C SER A 450 -2.73 -18.49 1.70
N PHE A 451 -2.66 -17.77 0.59
CA PHE A 451 -3.64 -17.82 -0.47
C PHE A 451 -3.24 -18.76 -1.61
N ALA A 452 -2.16 -19.57 -1.43
CA ALA A 452 -1.61 -20.41 -2.49
C ALA A 452 -2.66 -21.35 -3.09
N GLU A 453 -3.47 -22.01 -2.27
CA GLU A 453 -4.53 -22.92 -2.73
C GLU A 453 -5.66 -22.18 -3.47
N LEU A 454 -5.97 -20.93 -3.05
CA LEU A 454 -6.92 -20.11 -3.77
C LEU A 454 -6.38 -19.69 -5.15
N VAL A 455 -5.10 -19.34 -5.20
CA VAL A 455 -4.41 -19.01 -6.45
C VAL A 455 -4.41 -20.21 -7.39
N GLU A 456 -4.04 -21.40 -6.91
CA GLU A 456 -4.06 -22.64 -7.70
C GLU A 456 -5.46 -22.93 -8.26
N GLU A 457 -6.50 -22.95 -7.40
CA GLU A 457 -7.89 -23.17 -7.80
C GLU A 457 -8.32 -22.15 -8.85
N SER A 458 -8.01 -20.87 -8.60
CA SER A 458 -8.38 -19.77 -9.49
C SER A 458 -7.66 -19.83 -10.83
N MET A 459 -6.37 -20.19 -10.84
CA MET A 459 -5.60 -20.31 -12.07
C MET A 459 -6.12 -21.44 -12.95
N ILE A 460 -6.47 -22.58 -12.36
CA ILE A 460 -7.00 -23.73 -13.11
C ILE A 460 -8.39 -23.42 -13.66
N THR A 461 -9.27 -22.82 -12.84
CA THR A 461 -10.69 -22.62 -13.21
C THR A 461 -10.92 -21.41 -14.10
N HIS A 462 -10.28 -20.29 -13.82
CA HIS A 462 -10.52 -19.01 -14.50
C HIS A 462 -9.27 -18.44 -15.17
N GLY A 463 -8.08 -18.67 -14.61
CA GLY A 463 -6.82 -18.16 -15.17
C GLY A 463 -6.50 -18.74 -16.54
N VAL A 464 -6.59 -20.08 -16.71
CA VAL A 464 -6.35 -20.73 -18.00
C VAL A 464 -7.24 -20.18 -19.13
N PRO A 465 -8.56 -20.00 -18.97
CA PRO A 465 -9.38 -19.33 -19.98
C PRO A 465 -8.92 -17.92 -20.35
N LEU A 466 -8.49 -17.12 -19.37
CA LEU A 466 -7.99 -15.75 -19.60
C LEU A 466 -6.63 -15.75 -20.32
N LEU A 467 -5.70 -16.61 -19.93
CA LEU A 467 -4.41 -16.75 -20.63
C LEU A 467 -4.62 -17.22 -22.08
N ARG A 468 -5.57 -18.11 -22.34
CA ARG A 468 -5.96 -18.49 -23.71
C ARG A 468 -6.56 -17.32 -24.49
N ARG A 469 -7.32 -16.43 -23.82
CA ARG A 469 -7.82 -15.20 -24.46
C ARG A 469 -6.67 -14.32 -24.92
N ILE A 470 -5.64 -14.12 -24.06
CA ILE A 470 -4.42 -13.40 -24.41
C ILE A 470 -3.78 -13.97 -25.67
N LEU A 471 -3.64 -15.30 -25.77
CA LEU A 471 -3.04 -15.97 -26.92
C LEU A 471 -3.86 -15.87 -28.20
N ARG A 472 -5.19 -15.89 -28.10
CA ARG A 472 -6.10 -15.90 -29.25
C ARG A 472 -6.41 -14.50 -29.78
N GLU A 473 -6.64 -13.54 -28.87
CA GLU A 473 -7.13 -12.20 -29.19
C GLU A 473 -6.02 -11.15 -29.23
N GLY A 474 -4.79 -11.54 -28.87
CA GLY A 474 -3.69 -10.60 -28.65
C GLY A 474 -3.74 -9.93 -27.27
N SER A 475 -2.70 -9.16 -26.96
CA SER A 475 -2.54 -8.50 -25.67
C SER A 475 -1.58 -7.32 -25.79
N PRO A 476 -1.84 -6.19 -25.10
CA PRO A 476 -0.87 -5.10 -25.00
C PRO A 476 0.50 -5.57 -24.48
N LEU A 477 0.54 -6.62 -23.63
CA LEU A 477 1.80 -7.18 -23.12
C LEU A 477 2.59 -7.93 -24.22
N VAL A 478 1.90 -8.64 -25.11
CA VAL A 478 2.52 -9.34 -26.25
C VAL A 478 3.00 -8.32 -27.28
N GLU A 479 2.18 -7.35 -27.62
CA GLU A 479 2.51 -6.26 -28.55
C GLU A 479 3.70 -5.44 -28.08
N ALA A 480 3.79 -5.19 -26.76
CA ALA A 480 4.93 -4.53 -26.14
C ALA A 480 6.19 -5.41 -26.06
N GLY A 481 6.15 -6.68 -26.47
CA GLY A 481 7.27 -7.62 -26.36
C GLY A 481 7.65 -8.02 -24.91
N LEU A 482 6.71 -7.86 -23.97
CA LEU A 482 6.88 -8.23 -22.57
C LEU A 482 6.55 -9.70 -22.32
N ILE A 483 5.63 -10.25 -23.10
CA ILE A 483 5.23 -11.66 -23.06
C ILE A 483 5.61 -12.35 -24.37
N ASP A 484 6.23 -13.53 -24.25
CA ASP A 484 6.46 -14.48 -25.34
C ASP A 484 5.22 -15.38 -25.47
N PRO A 485 4.44 -15.28 -26.58
CA PRO A 485 3.22 -16.07 -26.75
C PRO A 485 3.49 -17.57 -26.83
N ASP A 486 4.62 -18.02 -27.41
CA ASP A 486 4.95 -19.43 -27.50
C ASP A 486 5.31 -20.03 -26.12
N GLY A 487 6.05 -19.27 -25.32
CA GLY A 487 6.34 -19.63 -23.94
C GLY A 487 5.09 -19.67 -23.06
N LEU A 488 4.20 -18.69 -23.21
CA LEU A 488 2.92 -18.67 -22.53
C LEU A 488 2.04 -19.86 -22.93
N ALA A 489 1.98 -20.20 -24.24
CA ALA A 489 1.20 -21.33 -24.73
C ALA A 489 1.68 -22.68 -24.14
N ARG A 490 3.00 -22.88 -24.03
CA ARG A 490 3.57 -24.06 -23.37
C ARG A 490 3.15 -24.14 -21.91
N THR A 491 3.24 -23.03 -21.18
CA THR A 491 2.87 -22.98 -19.75
C THR A 491 1.37 -23.20 -19.53
N VAL A 492 0.52 -22.63 -20.40
CA VAL A 492 -0.94 -22.88 -20.36
C VAL A 492 -1.25 -24.36 -20.57
N LYS A 493 -0.53 -25.03 -21.45
CA LYS A 493 -0.68 -26.47 -21.68
C LYS A 493 -0.28 -27.27 -20.42
N GLU A 494 0.85 -26.93 -19.77
CA GLU A 494 1.26 -27.58 -18.52
C GLU A 494 0.16 -27.47 -17.46
N LEU A 495 -0.44 -26.29 -17.28
CA LEU A 495 -1.54 -26.10 -16.35
C LEU A 495 -2.77 -26.96 -16.66
N GLN A 496 -3.09 -27.15 -17.94
CA GLN A 496 -4.21 -27.97 -18.40
C GLN A 496 -3.99 -29.47 -18.18
N ASP A 497 -2.74 -29.90 -18.32
CA ASP A 497 -2.33 -31.28 -18.08
C ASP A 497 -2.23 -31.62 -16.58
N GLY A 498 -2.63 -30.67 -15.70
CA GLY A 498 -2.65 -30.83 -14.25
C GLY A 498 -1.27 -30.66 -13.59
N SER A 499 -0.32 -30.04 -14.28
CA SER A 499 1.07 -29.86 -13.79
C SER A 499 1.25 -28.51 -13.11
N TYR A 500 0.33 -28.13 -12.19
CA TYR A 500 0.51 -26.90 -11.42
C TYR A 500 1.72 -27.00 -10.49
N ARG A 501 2.53 -25.94 -10.48
CA ARG A 501 3.66 -25.74 -9.57
C ARG A 501 3.52 -24.33 -8.99
N GLU A 502 3.60 -24.19 -7.67
CA GLU A 502 3.44 -22.89 -7.01
C GLU A 502 4.38 -21.85 -7.64
N ASP A 503 5.67 -22.14 -7.70
CA ASP A 503 6.60 -21.38 -8.53
C ASP A 503 6.96 -22.23 -9.79
N PRO A 504 6.72 -21.76 -11.00
CA PRO A 504 6.46 -20.36 -11.39
C PRO A 504 4.98 -19.98 -11.59
N HIS A 505 4.02 -20.93 -11.54
CA HIS A 505 2.66 -20.71 -12.07
C HIS A 505 1.85 -19.65 -11.30
N SER A 506 2.15 -19.42 -10.00
CA SER A 506 1.52 -18.34 -9.22
C SER A 506 1.80 -16.95 -9.81
N LYS A 507 2.96 -16.76 -10.47
CA LYS A 507 3.31 -15.49 -11.11
C LYS A 507 2.46 -15.17 -12.35
N LEU A 508 1.72 -16.15 -12.90
CA LEU A 508 0.76 -15.89 -13.98
C LEU A 508 -0.43 -15.05 -13.52
N VAL A 509 -0.67 -14.94 -12.22
CA VAL A 509 -1.62 -13.97 -11.65
C VAL A 509 -1.25 -12.56 -12.12
N GLU A 510 0.04 -12.22 -12.08
CA GLU A 510 0.53 -10.90 -12.52
C GLU A 510 0.36 -10.69 -14.03
N VAL A 511 0.52 -11.75 -14.84
CA VAL A 511 0.26 -11.68 -16.29
C VAL A 511 -1.20 -11.33 -16.55
N ILE A 512 -2.14 -12.00 -15.88
CA ILE A 512 -3.57 -11.74 -16.04
C ILE A 512 -3.92 -10.34 -15.51
N THR A 513 -3.46 -10.00 -14.31
CA THR A 513 -3.75 -8.71 -13.66
C THR A 513 -3.24 -7.54 -14.50
N LEU A 514 -2.01 -7.64 -15.00
CA LEU A 514 -1.41 -6.58 -15.80
C LEU A 514 -2.02 -6.51 -17.22
N ASP A 515 -2.38 -7.65 -17.84
CA ASP A 515 -3.09 -7.65 -19.13
C ASP A 515 -4.47 -6.96 -19.01
N GLN A 516 -5.24 -7.30 -17.98
CA GLN A 516 -6.54 -6.69 -17.73
C GLN A 516 -6.42 -5.19 -17.46
N ALA A 517 -5.46 -4.78 -16.62
CA ALA A 517 -5.17 -3.38 -16.37
C ALA A 517 -4.71 -2.64 -17.64
N ALA A 518 -3.81 -3.23 -18.43
CA ALA A 518 -3.34 -2.63 -19.67
C ALA A 518 -4.47 -2.43 -20.69
N ARG A 519 -5.37 -3.41 -20.82
CA ARG A 519 -6.57 -3.26 -21.68
C ARG A 519 -7.50 -2.15 -21.19
N ALA A 520 -7.67 -2.00 -19.88
CA ALA A 520 -8.56 -0.98 -19.33
C ALA A 520 -7.96 0.43 -19.40
N PHE A 521 -6.64 0.57 -19.21
CA PHE A 521 -5.96 1.88 -19.17
C PHE A 521 -5.56 2.39 -20.56
N LEU A 522 -5.27 1.52 -21.53
CA LEU A 522 -4.73 1.90 -22.83
C LEU A 522 -5.78 1.89 -23.97
N ASN A 523 -7.02 1.52 -23.69
CA ASN A 523 -8.17 1.64 -24.58
C ASN A 523 -8.99 2.87 -24.17
#